data_1f2ceeb2b1924a0135b2261673a1adfc
#
_entry.id   1f2ceeb2b1924a0135b2261673a1adfc
#
_cell.length_a   1.000
_cell.length_b   1.000
_cell.length_c   1.000
_cell.angle_alpha   90.00
_cell.angle_beta   90.00
_cell.angle_gamma   90.00
#
_symmetry.space_group_name_H-M   'P 1'
#
loop_
_entity.id
_entity.type
_entity.pdbx_description
1 polymer ?
#
loop_
_entity_poly.entity_id
_entity_poly.type
_entity_poly.pdbx_seq_one_letter_code
_entity_poly.pdbx_strand_id
1 'polypeptide(L)'
;MDYVIIRYSNLTAENLNIISQSLSLKSLDDNYISHIKEQIKCFLAVLPYPNIDAWFNKVINEINHHPENREMFICLSNNDGSPSVLGLVILKKTHCEKKICTLKVDERYQRKGIGSSFILEAFDFLETDKPLITVPEEYENIFSKILNKFEFKKTDEIHGLYRENKIEYIYNGYLDDVNIKK
;
A
#
# COMPACT_ATOMS: atom_id res chain seq x y z
N MET A 1 -10.89 6.56 -17.22
CA MET A 1 -11.28 6.00 -15.90
C MET A 1 -10.71 6.94 -14.87
N ASP A 2 -11.61 7.60 -14.17
CA ASP A 2 -11.22 8.59 -13.18
C ASP A 2 -11.03 7.90 -11.83
N TYR A 3 -9.90 8.13 -11.21
CA TYR A 3 -9.60 7.67 -9.86
C TYR A 3 -8.90 8.77 -9.08
N VAL A 4 -8.97 8.68 -7.77
CA VAL A 4 -8.24 9.55 -6.85
C VAL A 4 -7.39 8.69 -5.91
N ILE A 5 -6.26 9.22 -5.49
CA ILE A 5 -5.46 8.61 -4.44
C ILE A 5 -5.59 9.50 -3.20
N ILE A 6 -5.96 8.89 -2.10
CA ILE A 6 -6.12 9.56 -0.80
C ILE A 6 -5.26 8.89 0.27
N ARG A 7 -4.88 9.63 1.29
CA ARG A 7 -4.28 9.09 2.50
C ARG A 7 -5.35 8.47 3.39
N TYR A 8 -5.05 7.32 3.99
CA TYR A 8 -5.97 6.69 4.94
C TYR A 8 -6.20 7.57 6.18
N SER A 9 -5.18 8.28 6.64
CA SER A 9 -5.30 9.27 7.73
C SER A 9 -6.33 10.37 7.43
N ASN A 10 -6.59 10.65 6.15
CA ASN A 10 -7.60 11.62 5.70
C ASN A 10 -8.99 11.00 5.47
N LEU A 11 -9.16 9.69 5.68
CA LEU A 11 -10.46 9.01 5.55
C LEU A 11 -11.29 9.24 6.82
N THR A 12 -11.74 10.47 7.00
CA THR A 12 -12.50 10.96 8.16
C THR A 12 -13.81 11.60 7.71
N ALA A 13 -14.77 11.71 8.62
CA ALA A 13 -16.06 12.36 8.35
C ALA A 13 -15.90 13.80 7.83
N GLU A 14 -14.91 14.54 8.35
CA GLU A 14 -14.62 15.91 7.95
C GLU A 14 -14.18 16.03 6.49
N ASN A 15 -13.52 15.03 5.94
CA ASN A 15 -12.98 15.02 4.59
C ASN A 15 -13.93 14.40 3.55
N LEU A 16 -15.07 13.83 3.97
CA LEU A 16 -15.99 13.13 3.06
C LEU A 16 -16.47 14.00 1.89
N ASN A 17 -16.71 15.29 2.13
CA ASN A 17 -17.12 16.21 1.06
C ASN A 17 -16.04 16.36 -0.03
N ILE A 18 -14.77 16.45 0.38
CA ILE A 18 -13.64 16.57 -0.55
C ILE A 18 -13.50 15.28 -1.36
N ILE A 19 -13.60 14.14 -0.69
CA ILE A 19 -13.51 12.82 -1.33
C ILE A 19 -14.67 12.62 -2.32
N SER A 20 -15.91 12.99 -1.92
CA SER A 20 -17.09 12.87 -2.79
C SER A 20 -16.98 13.72 -4.04
N GLN A 21 -16.54 14.98 -3.91
CA GLN A 21 -16.31 15.87 -5.06
C GLN A 21 -15.24 15.29 -6.00
N SER A 22 -14.12 14.82 -5.44
CA SER A 22 -13.02 14.23 -6.21
C SER A 22 -13.44 12.95 -6.97
N LEU A 23 -14.42 12.21 -6.45
CA LEU A 23 -14.99 11.01 -7.09
C LEU A 23 -16.22 11.31 -7.95
N SER A 24 -16.64 12.59 -8.06
CA SER A 24 -17.90 12.97 -8.71
C SER A 24 -19.12 12.23 -8.16
N LEU A 25 -19.13 11.99 -6.84
CA LEU A 25 -20.25 11.39 -6.11
C LEU A 25 -21.18 12.48 -5.58
N LYS A 26 -22.47 12.20 -5.51
CA LYS A 26 -23.47 13.20 -5.03
C LYS A 26 -23.27 13.54 -3.56
N SER A 27 -23.03 12.54 -2.73
CA SER A 27 -22.70 12.69 -1.30
C SER A 27 -22.06 11.39 -0.79
N LEU A 28 -21.24 11.51 0.24
CA LEU A 28 -20.77 10.39 1.04
C LEU A 28 -21.20 10.62 2.49
N ASP A 29 -21.56 9.56 3.20
CA ASP A 29 -21.84 9.55 4.62
C ASP A 29 -20.86 8.62 5.37
N ASP A 30 -20.99 8.53 6.69
CA ASP A 30 -20.09 7.72 7.53
C ASP A 30 -20.14 6.21 7.18
N ASN A 31 -21.23 5.73 6.56
CA ASN A 31 -21.33 4.34 6.11
C ASN A 31 -20.30 4.05 5.01
N TYR A 32 -19.98 5.04 4.17
CA TYR A 32 -18.98 4.87 3.11
C TYR A 32 -17.56 4.69 3.67
N ILE A 33 -17.22 5.37 4.80
CA ILE A 33 -15.94 5.15 5.47
C ILE A 33 -15.85 3.69 5.93
N SER A 34 -16.89 3.18 6.56
CA SER A 34 -16.96 1.79 7.00
C SER A 34 -16.87 0.81 5.83
N HIS A 35 -17.55 1.11 4.73
CA HIS A 35 -17.53 0.31 3.51
C HIS A 35 -16.13 0.28 2.85
N ILE A 36 -15.46 1.43 2.76
CA ILE A 36 -14.08 1.50 2.24
C ILE A 36 -13.13 0.70 3.15
N LYS A 37 -13.25 0.84 4.47
CA LYS A 37 -12.42 0.09 5.43
C LYS A 37 -12.62 -1.43 5.29
N GLU A 38 -13.85 -1.87 5.06
CA GLU A 38 -14.14 -3.29 4.84
C GLU A 38 -13.57 -3.80 3.51
N GLN A 39 -13.69 -3.01 2.43
CA GLN A 39 -13.04 -3.33 1.16
C GLN A 39 -11.52 -3.46 1.32
N ILE A 40 -10.86 -2.58 2.09
CA ILE A 40 -9.43 -2.66 2.35
C ILE A 40 -9.08 -3.97 3.06
N LYS A 41 -9.83 -4.38 4.08
CA LYS A 41 -9.62 -5.65 4.78
C LYS A 41 -9.75 -6.83 3.81
N CYS A 42 -10.82 -6.91 3.04
CA CYS A 42 -11.00 -7.95 2.02
C CYS A 42 -9.85 -7.94 1.00
N PHE A 43 -9.36 -6.76 0.63
CA PHE A 43 -8.27 -6.60 -0.32
C PHE A 43 -6.94 -7.15 0.21
N LEU A 44 -6.70 -7.03 1.51
CA LEU A 44 -5.50 -7.54 2.17
C LEU A 44 -5.61 -9.02 2.56
N ALA A 45 -6.81 -9.51 2.92
CA ALA A 45 -7.03 -10.87 3.40
C ALA A 45 -6.59 -11.97 2.41
N VAL A 46 -6.51 -11.64 1.11
CA VAL A 46 -6.05 -12.59 0.08
C VAL A 46 -4.52 -12.62 -0.08
N LEU A 47 -3.78 -11.81 0.68
CA LEU A 47 -2.33 -11.86 0.68
C LEU A 47 -1.85 -13.12 1.44
N PRO A 48 -0.85 -13.84 0.92
CA PRO A 48 -0.44 -15.13 1.45
C PRO A 48 0.49 -15.02 2.69
N TYR A 49 0.28 -14.02 3.52
CA TYR A 49 1.11 -13.80 4.72
C TYR A 49 0.40 -14.33 5.98
N PRO A 50 1.12 -15.02 6.88
CA PRO A 50 0.57 -15.41 8.15
C PRO A 50 0.26 -14.17 9.01
N ASN A 51 -0.81 -14.25 9.80
CA ASN A 51 -1.21 -13.18 10.74
C ASN A 51 -1.46 -11.81 10.09
N ILE A 52 -1.90 -11.77 8.83
CA ILE A 52 -2.15 -10.52 8.09
C ILE A 52 -3.09 -9.58 8.84
N ASP A 53 -4.13 -10.11 9.49
CA ASP A 53 -5.10 -9.31 10.25
C ASP A 53 -4.46 -8.63 11.47
N ALA A 54 -3.64 -9.36 12.24
CA ALA A 54 -2.93 -8.80 13.39
C ALA A 54 -1.93 -7.73 12.95
N TRP A 55 -1.20 -7.99 11.87
CA TRP A 55 -0.29 -7.02 11.27
C TRP A 55 -1.04 -5.78 10.78
N PHE A 56 -2.18 -5.95 10.10
CA PHE A 56 -2.96 -4.82 9.60
C PHE A 56 -3.54 -3.98 10.72
N ASN A 57 -4.04 -4.59 11.80
CA ASN A 57 -4.52 -3.86 12.97
C ASN A 57 -3.40 -3.01 13.61
N LYS A 58 -2.16 -3.54 13.65
CA LYS A 58 -0.98 -2.77 14.08
C LYS A 58 -0.73 -1.58 13.15
N VAL A 59 -0.78 -1.78 11.82
CA VAL A 59 -0.63 -0.70 10.82
C VAL A 59 -1.64 0.41 11.04
N ILE A 60 -2.93 0.06 11.21
CA ILE A 60 -3.98 1.05 11.46
C ILE A 60 -3.75 1.83 12.76
N ASN A 61 -3.34 1.13 13.81
CA ASN A 61 -3.00 1.79 15.07
C ASN A 61 -1.81 2.75 14.93
N GLU A 62 -0.77 2.35 14.18
CA GLU A 62 0.38 3.20 13.88
C GLU A 62 -0.03 4.44 13.05
N ILE A 63 -0.88 4.31 12.03
CA ILE A 63 -1.39 5.43 11.24
C ILE A 63 -2.18 6.41 12.11
N ASN A 64 -3.04 5.90 12.99
CA ASN A 64 -3.88 6.74 13.85
C ASN A 64 -3.08 7.56 14.85
N HIS A 65 -1.92 7.10 15.30
CA HIS A 65 -1.11 7.77 16.32
C HIS A 65 0.13 8.48 15.74
N HIS A 66 0.65 8.00 14.62
CA HIS A 66 1.90 8.45 14.01
C HIS A 66 1.81 8.47 12.48
N PRO A 67 0.88 9.26 11.88
CA PRO A 67 0.70 9.32 10.42
C PRO A 67 1.93 9.83 9.67
N GLU A 68 2.84 10.52 10.35
CA GLU A 68 4.12 10.95 9.81
C GLU A 68 5.11 9.77 9.61
N ASN A 69 4.93 8.67 10.35
CA ASN A 69 5.81 7.50 10.35
C ASN A 69 5.21 6.29 9.61
N ARG A 70 3.89 6.27 9.52
CA ARG A 70 3.14 5.18 8.87
C ARG A 70 1.95 5.76 8.11
N GLU A 71 1.81 5.40 6.84
CA GLU A 71 0.66 5.83 6.06
C GLU A 71 0.23 4.74 5.08
N MET A 72 -1.03 4.80 4.70
CA MET A 72 -1.58 4.01 3.60
C MET A 72 -2.24 4.93 2.60
N PHE A 73 -1.83 4.84 1.34
CA PHE A 73 -2.52 5.51 0.24
C PHE A 73 -3.48 4.53 -0.42
N ILE A 74 -4.68 5.00 -0.69
CA ILE A 74 -5.78 4.21 -1.25
C ILE A 74 -6.19 4.82 -2.57
N CYS A 75 -6.26 4.01 -3.62
CA CYS A 75 -6.83 4.40 -4.90
C CYS A 75 -8.32 4.08 -4.90
N LEU A 76 -9.13 5.10 -5.05
CA LEU A 76 -10.59 5.01 -5.11
C LEU A 76 -11.10 5.43 -6.48
N SER A 77 -12.17 4.79 -6.94
CA SER A 77 -12.96 5.23 -8.09
C SER A 77 -14.43 5.25 -7.75
N ASN A 78 -15.20 6.02 -8.53
CA ASN A 78 -16.65 5.91 -8.53
C ASN A 78 -17.06 4.70 -9.37
N ASN A 79 -17.78 3.77 -8.75
CA ASN A 79 -18.38 2.61 -9.40
C ASN A 79 -19.89 2.66 -9.18
N ASP A 80 -20.63 3.09 -10.19
CA ASP A 80 -22.10 3.20 -10.16
C ASP A 80 -22.65 3.94 -8.92
N GLY A 81 -22.00 5.04 -8.55
CA GLY A 81 -22.42 5.88 -7.42
C GLY A 81 -21.84 5.48 -6.06
N SER A 82 -20.97 4.48 -6.02
CA SER A 82 -20.29 4.03 -4.79
C SER A 82 -18.78 4.05 -4.94
N PRO A 83 -18.01 4.40 -3.89
CA PRO A 83 -16.57 4.32 -3.93
C PRO A 83 -16.10 2.86 -3.93
N SER A 84 -15.17 2.55 -4.81
CA SER A 84 -14.52 1.24 -4.91
C SER A 84 -13.01 1.37 -4.74
N VAL A 85 -12.42 0.49 -3.92
CA VAL A 85 -10.97 0.39 -3.74
C VAL A 85 -10.36 -0.34 -4.93
N LEU A 86 -9.49 0.35 -5.67
CA LEU A 86 -8.78 -0.22 -6.83
C LEU A 86 -7.38 -0.70 -6.47
N GLY A 87 -6.84 -0.24 -5.36
CA GLY A 87 -5.50 -0.58 -4.89
C GLY A 87 -5.12 0.20 -3.65
N LEU A 88 -4.00 -0.20 -3.07
CA LEU A 88 -3.40 0.49 -1.94
C LEU A 88 -1.88 0.31 -1.90
N VAL A 89 -1.22 1.23 -1.22
CA VAL A 89 0.19 1.13 -0.82
C VAL A 89 0.32 1.46 0.65
N ILE A 90 1.06 0.65 1.41
CA ILE A 90 1.33 0.86 2.84
C ILE A 90 2.82 1.18 3.00
N LEU A 91 3.11 2.28 3.67
CA LEU A 91 4.42 2.86 3.80
C LEU A 91 4.85 2.92 5.27
N LYS A 92 6.14 2.76 5.51
CA LYS A 92 6.77 2.94 6.83
C LYS A 92 7.97 3.85 6.69
N LYS A 93 7.99 4.91 7.52
CA LYS A 93 9.07 5.89 7.61
C LYS A 93 9.53 5.97 9.05
N THR A 94 10.75 5.56 9.30
CA THR A 94 11.41 5.74 10.60
C THR A 94 12.78 6.35 10.35
N HIS A 95 13.49 6.68 11.40
CA HIS A 95 14.88 7.17 11.30
C HIS A 95 15.79 6.17 10.55
N CYS A 96 15.54 4.86 10.73
CA CYS A 96 16.41 3.80 10.19
C CYS A 96 15.82 3.11 8.94
N GLU A 97 14.52 3.25 8.66
CA GLU A 97 13.86 2.48 7.60
C GLU A 97 12.84 3.32 6.84
N LYS A 98 13.01 3.40 5.53
CA LYS A 98 12.05 3.97 4.58
C LYS A 98 11.58 2.87 3.64
N LYS A 99 10.36 2.35 3.86
CA LYS A 99 9.94 1.09 3.25
C LYS A 99 8.54 1.15 2.66
N ILE A 100 8.40 0.56 1.48
CA ILE A 100 7.13 0.16 0.91
C ILE A 100 6.81 -1.24 1.47
N CYS A 101 5.86 -1.31 2.41
CA CYS A 101 5.51 -2.56 3.10
C CYS A 101 4.54 -3.43 2.30
N THR A 102 3.64 -2.81 1.55
CA THR A 102 2.66 -3.46 0.69
C THR A 102 2.35 -2.53 -0.47
N LEU A 103 2.29 -3.07 -1.68
CA LEU A 103 1.74 -2.40 -2.84
C LEU A 103 0.86 -3.41 -3.58
N LYS A 104 -0.42 -3.10 -3.71
CA LYS A 104 -1.38 -3.96 -4.38
C LYS A 104 -2.34 -3.16 -5.23
N VAL A 105 -2.55 -3.60 -6.47
CA VAL A 105 -3.56 -3.08 -7.39
C VAL A 105 -4.42 -4.26 -7.83
N ASP A 106 -5.74 -4.10 -7.81
CA ASP A 106 -6.69 -5.09 -8.32
C ASP A 106 -6.34 -5.45 -9.77
N GLU A 107 -6.32 -6.73 -10.09
CA GLU A 107 -5.87 -7.26 -11.39
C GLU A 107 -6.61 -6.61 -12.58
N ARG A 108 -7.90 -6.31 -12.41
CA ARG A 108 -8.75 -5.62 -13.40
C ARG A 108 -8.28 -4.21 -13.73
N TYR A 109 -7.53 -3.60 -12.82
CA TYR A 109 -7.05 -2.21 -12.90
C TYR A 109 -5.54 -2.07 -13.02
N GLN A 110 -4.82 -3.18 -13.12
CA GLN A 110 -3.39 -3.17 -13.40
C GLN A 110 -3.09 -2.58 -14.79
N ARG A 111 -1.86 -2.14 -14.98
CA ARG A 111 -1.36 -1.51 -16.24
C ARG A 111 -2.09 -0.20 -16.64
N LYS A 112 -2.85 0.40 -15.73
CA LYS A 112 -3.55 1.69 -15.92
C LYS A 112 -2.85 2.87 -15.21
N GLY A 113 -1.61 2.69 -14.77
CA GLY A 113 -0.82 3.74 -14.12
C GLY A 113 -0.89 3.78 -12.60
N ILE A 114 -1.90 3.15 -11.96
CA ILE A 114 -2.13 3.21 -10.50
C ILE A 114 -0.88 2.83 -9.70
N GLY A 115 -0.22 1.72 -10.06
CA GLY A 115 1.02 1.32 -9.37
C GLY A 115 2.13 2.35 -9.48
N SER A 116 2.28 3.01 -10.64
CA SER A 116 3.25 4.10 -10.82
C SER A 116 2.90 5.32 -9.97
N SER A 117 1.62 5.67 -9.87
CA SER A 117 1.18 6.75 -8.99
C SER A 117 1.48 6.43 -7.53
N PHE A 118 1.26 5.20 -7.09
CA PHE A 118 1.62 4.77 -5.73
C PHE A 118 3.13 4.85 -5.44
N ILE A 119 3.99 4.55 -6.42
CA ILE A 119 5.44 4.71 -6.25
C ILE A 119 5.80 6.19 -6.07
N LEU A 120 5.16 7.10 -6.82
CA LEU A 120 5.40 8.54 -6.67
C LEU A 120 4.92 9.06 -5.32
N GLU A 121 3.74 8.65 -4.85
CA GLU A 121 3.26 8.97 -3.50
C GLU A 121 4.21 8.41 -2.42
N ALA A 122 4.75 7.20 -2.65
CA ALA A 122 5.73 6.61 -1.74
C ALA A 122 7.03 7.41 -1.69
N PHE A 123 7.54 7.91 -2.81
CA PHE A 123 8.74 8.74 -2.86
C PHE A 123 8.56 10.05 -2.09
N ASP A 124 7.41 10.70 -2.28
CA ASP A 124 7.07 11.94 -1.57
C ASP A 124 6.98 11.70 -0.06
N PHE A 125 6.16 10.74 0.37
CA PHE A 125 5.97 10.45 1.79
C PHE A 125 7.26 9.98 2.48
N LEU A 126 8.00 9.09 1.83
CA LEU A 126 9.23 8.51 2.39
C LEU A 126 10.43 9.44 2.25
N GLU A 127 10.31 10.55 1.49
CA GLU A 127 11.41 11.49 1.21
C GLU A 127 12.66 10.77 0.67
N THR A 128 12.44 9.87 -0.28
CA THR A 128 13.49 9.14 -1.00
C THR A 128 12.93 8.52 -2.27
N ASP A 129 13.75 8.50 -3.33
CA ASP A 129 13.45 7.82 -4.59
C ASP A 129 13.97 6.36 -4.61
N LYS A 130 14.57 5.91 -3.52
CA LYS A 130 15.13 4.56 -3.34
C LYS A 130 14.62 3.89 -2.05
N PRO A 131 13.29 3.81 -1.83
CA PRO A 131 12.76 3.12 -0.67
C PRO A 131 13.05 1.62 -0.73
N LEU A 132 13.22 1.01 0.43
CA LEU A 132 13.28 -0.45 0.56
C LEU A 132 11.92 -1.05 0.17
N ILE A 133 11.94 -2.13 -0.58
CA ILE A 133 10.77 -2.99 -0.83
C ILE A 133 11.21 -4.45 -0.84
N THR A 134 10.35 -5.32 -0.29
CA THR A 134 10.49 -6.77 -0.41
C THR A 134 9.41 -7.30 -1.34
N VAL A 135 9.78 -8.18 -2.26
CA VAL A 135 8.88 -8.77 -3.26
C VAL A 135 8.98 -10.29 -3.21
N PRO A 136 7.88 -10.98 -2.94
CA PRO A 136 7.85 -12.44 -3.00
C PRO A 136 8.18 -12.97 -4.40
N GLU A 137 8.83 -14.14 -4.46
CA GLU A 137 9.25 -14.77 -5.71
C GLU A 137 8.10 -14.91 -6.75
N GLU A 138 6.90 -15.24 -6.28
CA GLU A 138 5.73 -15.41 -7.15
C GLU A 138 5.21 -14.11 -7.78
N TYR A 139 5.57 -12.95 -7.22
CA TYR A 139 5.17 -11.64 -7.74
C TYR A 139 6.30 -10.91 -8.47
N GLU A 140 7.52 -11.44 -8.53
CA GLU A 140 8.67 -10.78 -9.18
C GLU A 140 8.35 -10.35 -10.61
N ASN A 141 7.75 -11.24 -11.41
CA ASN A 141 7.39 -10.94 -12.79
C ASN A 141 6.39 -9.78 -12.91
N ILE A 142 5.46 -9.67 -11.96
CA ILE A 142 4.45 -8.60 -11.95
C ILE A 142 5.10 -7.27 -11.57
N PHE A 143 6.00 -7.31 -10.58
CA PHE A 143 6.70 -6.12 -10.09
C PHE A 143 7.86 -5.68 -10.99
N SER A 144 8.49 -6.58 -11.76
CA SER A 144 9.70 -6.30 -12.54
C SER A 144 9.59 -5.04 -13.41
N LYS A 145 8.46 -4.86 -14.10
CA LYS A 145 8.26 -3.70 -14.98
C LYS A 145 8.23 -2.38 -14.23
N ILE A 146 7.55 -2.33 -13.08
CA ILE A 146 7.46 -1.10 -12.28
C ILE A 146 8.77 -0.83 -11.55
N LEU A 147 9.41 -1.87 -11.02
CA LEU A 147 10.71 -1.73 -10.35
C LEU A 147 11.78 -1.24 -11.33
N ASN A 148 11.84 -1.80 -12.54
CA ASN A 148 12.76 -1.33 -13.58
C ASN A 148 12.47 0.11 -14.02
N LYS A 149 11.17 0.49 -14.17
CA LYS A 149 10.78 1.85 -14.54
C LYS A 149 11.30 2.90 -13.55
N PHE A 150 11.30 2.59 -12.26
CA PHE A 150 11.76 3.47 -11.18
C PHE A 150 13.19 3.15 -10.71
N GLU A 151 13.94 2.35 -11.49
CA GLU A 151 15.34 2.02 -11.26
C GLU A 151 15.61 1.39 -9.88
N PHE A 152 14.70 0.58 -9.37
CA PHE A 152 14.93 -0.22 -8.18
C PHE A 152 15.98 -1.27 -8.46
N LYS A 153 16.94 -1.43 -7.55
CA LYS A 153 18.04 -2.41 -7.68
C LYS A 153 17.83 -3.53 -6.69
N LYS A 154 17.78 -4.77 -7.19
CA LYS A 154 17.82 -5.96 -6.34
C LYS A 154 19.14 -5.99 -5.59
N THR A 155 19.08 -6.05 -4.28
CA THR A 155 20.25 -5.99 -3.39
C THR A 155 20.48 -7.28 -2.64
N ASP A 156 19.42 -8.06 -2.40
CA ASP A 156 19.51 -9.31 -1.64
C ASP A 156 18.32 -10.23 -1.94
N GLU A 157 18.40 -11.47 -1.45
CA GLU A 157 17.31 -12.44 -1.40
C GLU A 157 17.37 -13.23 -0.10
N ILE A 158 16.21 -13.40 0.55
CA ILE A 158 16.13 -14.10 1.82
C ILE A 158 15.12 -15.24 1.71
N HIS A 159 15.58 -16.44 2.07
CA HIS A 159 14.74 -17.63 2.15
C HIS A 159 14.03 -17.69 3.50
N GLY A 160 12.72 -17.95 3.50
CA GLY A 160 11.96 -18.15 4.73
C GLY A 160 11.70 -16.88 5.56
N LEU A 161 11.86 -15.68 5.00
CA LEU A 161 11.69 -14.41 5.73
C LEU A 161 10.30 -14.26 6.36
N TYR A 162 9.26 -14.38 5.57
CA TYR A 162 7.86 -14.25 6.02
C TYR A 162 7.09 -15.58 5.91
N ARG A 163 7.53 -16.46 5.04
CA ARG A 163 6.88 -17.73 4.74
C ARG A 163 7.95 -18.81 4.56
N GLU A 164 7.76 -19.93 5.23
CA GLU A 164 8.66 -21.08 5.09
C GLU A 164 8.77 -21.53 3.64
N ASN A 165 9.97 -21.87 3.19
CA ASN A 165 10.27 -22.32 1.82
C ASN A 165 9.91 -21.32 0.70
N LYS A 166 9.82 -20.03 1.00
CA LYS A 166 9.60 -18.95 0.03
C LYS A 166 10.76 -17.97 0.03
N ILE A 167 11.02 -17.40 -1.16
CA ILE A 167 12.06 -16.39 -1.35
C ILE A 167 11.41 -15.01 -1.37
N GLU A 168 12.01 -14.08 -0.65
CA GLU A 168 11.71 -12.65 -0.73
C GLU A 168 12.91 -11.93 -1.34
N TYR A 169 12.67 -11.25 -2.47
CA TYR A 169 13.68 -10.40 -3.12
C TYR A 169 13.67 -9.01 -2.49
N ILE A 170 14.83 -8.50 -2.17
CA ILE A 170 15.02 -7.21 -1.51
C ILE A 170 15.56 -6.21 -2.53
N TYR A 171 14.97 -5.03 -2.56
CA TYR A 171 15.37 -3.95 -3.45
C TYR A 171 15.71 -2.68 -2.66
N ASN A 172 16.74 -1.97 -3.10
CA ASN A 172 17.22 -0.67 -2.62
C ASN A 172 17.67 -0.63 -1.15
N GLY A 173 18.05 -1.76 -0.55
CA GLY A 173 18.54 -1.77 0.81
C GLY A 173 18.75 -3.17 1.35
N TYR A 174 18.89 -3.27 2.65
CA TYR A 174 19.02 -4.51 3.39
C TYR A 174 18.05 -4.51 4.56
N LEU A 175 17.63 -5.68 4.97
CA LEU A 175 16.84 -5.82 6.20
C LEU A 175 17.81 -6.02 7.37
N ASP A 176 17.66 -5.20 8.41
CA ASP A 176 18.42 -5.41 9.64
C ASP A 176 17.98 -6.72 10.32
N ASP A 177 18.93 -7.42 10.98
CA ASP A 177 18.71 -8.70 11.67
C ASP A 177 17.55 -8.67 12.69
N VAL A 178 17.22 -7.47 13.20
CA VAL A 178 16.08 -7.25 14.12
C VAL A 178 14.73 -7.42 13.42
N ASN A 179 14.64 -7.21 12.12
CA ASN A 179 13.41 -7.32 11.34
C ASN A 179 13.16 -8.73 10.78
N ILE A 180 14.17 -9.61 10.84
CA ILE A 180 14.09 -11.00 10.35
C ILE A 180 13.37 -11.92 11.34
N LYS A 181 13.22 -11.53 12.61
CA LYS A 181 12.69 -12.37 13.71
C LYS A 181 11.32 -11.96 14.24
N LYS A 182 10.53 -11.22 13.47
CA LYS A 182 9.19 -10.80 13.94
C LYS A 182 8.08 -11.34 13.06
#